data_d65bcb96823c5df1cc178c63408fe6e7
#
_entry.id   d65bcb96823c5df1cc178c63408fe6e7
#
_cell.length_a   1.000
_cell.length_b   1.000
_cell.length_c   1.000
_cell.angle_alpha   90.00
_cell.angle_beta   90.00
_cell.angle_gamma   90.00
#
_symmetry.space_group_name_H-M   'P 1'
#
loop_
_entity.id
_entity.type
_entity.pdbx_description
1 polymer ?
#
loop_
_entity_poly.entity_id
_entity_poly.type
_entity_poly.pdbx_seq_one_letter_code
_entity_poly.pdbx_strand_id
1 'polypeptide(L)'
;MSTTSSLIARLRKKLQLDNRTEDGKLPQIKATEKSIPTNSKPETESTTALVGIGHVGTRYATNVVLQFQAELAVAHAAVATELDDDWFEKNNILALRSRVTNHREFLLRPDLGRRLNSESLSVLQQKAKKNIDVQPILADGLSAVATQGSGLVLLNSFIKECEALGLSVGTPVGVKFARVWLEDEIGQTVNARVAAILLGERPGLGTGDGLSAYLVHDPKIGNTDGNRNMMSNIHQRGTTPEHAAKRLARLAQVMIQQGTSGVSLDLTKEKDLAEASGYQYREPQKRNWLVEVHNDIKTN
;
A
#
# COMPACT_ATOMS: atom_id res chain seq x y z
N MET A 1 -7.23 -1.64 -23.11
CA MET A 1 -6.72 -0.56 -22.22
C MET A 1 -7.88 0.30 -21.80
N SER A 2 -8.22 0.31 -20.52
CA SER A 2 -9.41 0.99 -19.99
C SER A 2 -9.33 2.50 -20.30
N THR A 3 -10.42 3.04 -20.84
CA THR A 3 -10.59 4.46 -21.15
C THR A 3 -10.38 5.37 -19.93
N THR A 4 -10.65 4.86 -18.73
CA THR A 4 -10.57 5.62 -17.48
C THR A 4 -9.12 5.84 -17.01
N SER A 5 -8.25 4.83 -17.12
CA SER A 5 -6.80 4.98 -16.80
C SER A 5 -6.15 6.00 -17.75
N SER A 6 -6.53 5.97 -19.03
CA SER A 6 -6.12 6.95 -20.03
C SER A 6 -6.64 8.36 -19.72
N LEU A 7 -7.86 8.48 -19.18
CA LEU A 7 -8.45 9.76 -18.82
C LEU A 7 -7.74 10.40 -17.62
N ILE A 8 -7.45 9.61 -16.56
CA ILE A 8 -6.70 10.08 -15.38
C ILE A 8 -5.30 10.54 -15.78
N ALA A 9 -4.60 9.76 -16.61
CA ALA A 9 -3.28 10.15 -17.12
C ALA A 9 -3.34 11.44 -17.94
N ARG A 10 -4.37 11.58 -18.79
CA ARG A 10 -4.61 12.82 -19.59
C ARG A 10 -4.94 14.01 -18.70
N LEU A 11 -5.77 13.84 -17.66
CA LEU A 11 -6.11 14.91 -16.71
C LEU A 11 -4.86 15.34 -15.91
N ARG A 12 -4.06 14.42 -15.40
CA ARG A 12 -2.79 14.73 -14.73
C ARG A 12 -1.85 15.53 -15.64
N LYS A 13 -1.67 15.05 -16.88
CA LYS A 13 -0.84 15.74 -17.88
C LYS A 13 -1.40 17.13 -18.23
N LYS A 14 -2.71 17.25 -18.43
CA LYS A 14 -3.35 18.52 -18.79
C LYS A 14 -3.31 19.54 -17.64
N LEU A 15 -3.38 19.07 -16.40
CA LEU A 15 -3.29 19.90 -15.19
C LEU A 15 -1.84 20.10 -14.73
N GLN A 16 -0.86 19.60 -15.49
CA GLN A 16 0.56 19.65 -15.16
C GLN A 16 0.90 19.04 -13.79
N LEU A 17 0.05 18.14 -13.28
CA LEU A 17 0.25 17.49 -11.99
C LEU A 17 1.40 16.47 -12.02
N ASP A 18 1.81 16.01 -13.22
CA ASP A 18 2.96 15.12 -13.44
C ASP A 18 4.24 15.88 -13.85
N ASN A 19 4.21 17.21 -13.94
CA ASN A 19 5.39 18.02 -14.24
C ASN A 19 6.32 18.11 -13.02
N ARG A 20 6.76 16.95 -12.54
CA ARG A 20 8.04 16.88 -11.83
C ARG A 20 9.12 16.92 -12.89
N THR A 21 10.11 17.78 -12.70
CA THR A 21 11.36 17.71 -13.44
C THR A 21 11.90 16.28 -13.35
N GLU A 22 12.67 15.82 -14.30
CA GLU A 22 13.31 14.49 -14.31
C GLU A 22 14.01 14.16 -12.99
N ASP A 23 14.30 15.15 -12.17
CA ASP A 23 14.90 15.07 -10.82
C ASP A 23 13.87 14.85 -9.68
N GLY A 24 12.59 14.61 -9.97
CA GLY A 24 11.56 14.36 -8.95
C GLY A 24 11.13 15.58 -8.12
N LYS A 25 11.59 16.78 -8.46
CA LYS A 25 11.22 18.02 -7.78
C LYS A 25 9.87 18.56 -8.28
N LEU A 26 9.01 18.99 -7.37
CA LEU A 26 7.81 19.76 -7.72
C LEU A 26 8.23 21.02 -8.47
N PRO A 27 7.49 21.48 -9.51
CA PRO A 27 7.76 22.76 -10.12
C PRO A 27 7.75 23.83 -9.03
N GLN A 28 8.87 24.54 -8.91
CA GLN A 28 8.95 25.66 -7.96
C GLN A 28 7.95 26.71 -8.42
N ILE A 29 6.89 26.91 -7.64
CA ILE A 29 6.00 28.03 -7.79
C ILE A 29 6.85 29.25 -7.48
N LYS A 30 7.23 30.03 -8.49
CA LYS A 30 7.85 31.33 -8.28
C LYS A 30 6.86 32.17 -7.48
N ALA A 31 7.05 32.22 -6.17
CA ALA A 31 6.31 33.14 -5.32
C ALA A 31 6.69 34.56 -5.81
N THR A 32 5.70 35.32 -6.24
CA THR A 32 5.87 36.74 -6.41
C THR A 32 6.32 37.31 -5.07
N GLU A 33 7.48 37.95 -5.08
CA GLU A 33 8.20 38.48 -3.95
C GLU A 33 7.32 39.31 -3.01
N LYS A 34 6.90 38.71 -1.94
CA LYS A 34 6.65 39.29 -0.61
C LYS A 34 6.36 38.19 0.38
N SER A 35 7.21 37.16 0.44
CA SER A 35 7.22 36.20 1.54
C SER A 35 8.18 36.75 2.65
N ILE A 36 7.70 36.77 3.85
CA ILE A 36 8.54 36.97 5.04
C ILE A 36 9.59 35.85 5.00
N PRO A 37 10.90 36.16 5.03
CA PRO A 37 11.92 35.13 4.98
C PRO A 37 11.86 34.29 6.26
N THR A 38 11.34 33.09 6.18
CA THR A 38 11.60 32.09 7.20
C THR A 38 12.99 31.53 6.94
N ASN A 39 13.91 31.77 7.88
CA ASN A 39 15.31 31.33 7.86
C ASN A 39 15.48 29.79 8.03
N SER A 40 14.53 28.98 7.65
CA SER A 40 14.65 27.52 7.63
C SER A 40 14.88 27.06 6.21
N LYS A 41 16.01 26.40 5.94
CA LYS A 41 16.18 25.61 4.72
C LYS A 41 14.97 24.68 4.57
N PRO A 42 14.33 24.61 3.40
CA PRO A 42 13.19 23.73 3.22
C PRO A 42 13.63 22.29 3.46
N GLU A 43 13.04 21.64 4.45
CA GLU A 43 13.16 20.19 4.70
C GLU A 43 12.47 19.35 3.58
N THR A 44 12.28 19.95 2.43
CA THR A 44 11.50 19.40 1.30
C THR A 44 12.19 18.26 0.57
N GLU A 45 13.45 17.98 0.87
CA GLU A 45 14.20 16.91 0.18
C GLU A 45 13.93 15.51 0.75
N SER A 46 13.35 15.40 1.95
CA SER A 46 13.14 14.11 2.64
C SER A 46 11.69 13.64 2.71
N THR A 47 10.73 14.42 2.22
CA THR A 47 9.30 14.07 2.33
C THR A 47 8.50 14.41 1.07
N THR A 48 7.49 13.59 0.77
CA THR A 48 6.48 13.87 -0.26
C THR A 48 5.36 14.78 0.26
N ALA A 49 5.37 15.13 1.54
CA ALA A 49 4.40 16.03 2.13
C ALA A 49 4.56 17.46 1.56
N LEU A 50 3.46 18.17 1.43
CA LEU A 50 3.44 19.58 1.01
C LEU A 50 3.80 20.45 2.20
N VAL A 51 5.10 20.57 2.49
CA VAL A 51 5.64 21.38 3.60
C VAL A 51 6.05 22.75 3.08
N GLY A 52 5.85 23.81 3.89
CA GLY A 52 6.27 25.15 3.53
C GLY A 52 5.43 25.82 2.44
N ILE A 53 4.16 25.42 2.29
CA ILE A 53 3.24 26.01 1.30
C ILE A 53 2.98 27.47 1.67
N GLY A 54 3.17 28.36 0.68
CA GLY A 54 2.96 29.79 0.87
C GLY A 54 1.51 30.15 1.21
N HIS A 55 1.36 31.11 2.12
CA HIS A 55 0.08 31.69 2.50
C HIS A 55 -0.02 33.12 1.97
N VAL A 56 -1.24 33.56 1.69
CA VAL A 56 -1.59 34.97 1.43
C VAL A 56 -2.48 35.43 2.59
N GLY A 57 -1.88 36.09 3.56
CA GLY A 57 -2.52 36.38 4.84
C GLY A 57 -2.78 35.06 5.60
N THR A 58 -4.01 34.80 6.00
CA THR A 58 -4.42 33.59 6.72
C THR A 58 -4.86 32.43 5.79
N ARG A 59 -4.77 32.60 4.46
CA ARG A 59 -5.25 31.63 3.49
C ARG A 59 -4.11 31.10 2.63
N TYR A 60 -4.30 29.94 2.06
CA TYR A 60 -3.39 29.44 1.01
C TYR A 60 -3.47 30.30 -0.24
N ALA A 61 -2.38 30.38 -0.99
CA ALA A 61 -2.37 31.02 -2.29
C ALA A 61 -3.37 30.31 -3.25
N THR A 62 -4.00 31.05 -4.14
CA THR A 62 -5.05 30.53 -5.04
C THR A 62 -4.59 29.33 -5.87
N ASN A 63 -3.35 29.37 -6.38
CA ASN A 63 -2.77 28.23 -7.13
C ASN A 63 -2.67 26.96 -6.30
N VAL A 64 -2.33 27.09 -5.00
CA VAL A 64 -2.28 25.94 -4.07
C VAL A 64 -3.67 25.37 -3.84
N VAL A 65 -4.69 26.22 -3.66
CA VAL A 65 -6.09 25.79 -3.50
C VAL A 65 -6.58 25.06 -4.76
N LEU A 66 -6.28 25.60 -5.94
CA LEU A 66 -6.65 24.97 -7.21
C LEU A 66 -5.94 23.60 -7.40
N GLN A 67 -4.67 23.50 -7.01
CA GLN A 67 -3.95 22.23 -7.02
C GLN A 67 -4.61 21.20 -6.11
N PHE A 68 -4.97 21.56 -4.88
CA PHE A 68 -5.67 20.65 -3.98
C PHE A 68 -7.03 20.19 -4.52
N GLN A 69 -7.78 21.09 -5.14
CA GLN A 69 -9.06 20.73 -5.77
C GLN A 69 -8.86 19.75 -6.93
N ALA A 70 -7.83 19.95 -7.75
CA ALA A 70 -7.49 19.04 -8.84
C ALA A 70 -7.07 17.66 -8.33
N GLU A 71 -6.22 17.61 -7.31
CA GLU A 71 -5.81 16.34 -6.67
C GLU A 71 -7.00 15.61 -6.02
N LEU A 72 -7.92 16.35 -5.39
CA LEU A 72 -9.14 15.78 -4.82
C LEU A 72 -10.04 15.19 -5.93
N ALA A 73 -10.18 15.87 -7.06
CA ALA A 73 -10.93 15.34 -8.19
C ALA A 73 -10.32 14.05 -8.75
N VAL A 74 -8.99 13.96 -8.83
CA VAL A 74 -8.26 12.74 -9.22
C VAL A 74 -8.50 11.61 -8.20
N ALA A 75 -8.47 11.92 -6.91
CA ALA A 75 -8.72 10.93 -5.87
C ALA A 75 -10.16 10.39 -5.94
N HIS A 76 -11.16 11.26 -6.14
CA HIS A 76 -12.56 10.84 -6.33
C HIS A 76 -12.74 9.95 -7.56
N ALA A 77 -12.11 10.32 -8.69
CA ALA A 77 -12.16 9.50 -9.91
C ALA A 77 -11.51 8.12 -9.70
N ALA A 78 -10.41 8.05 -8.95
CA ALA A 78 -9.73 6.79 -8.63
C ALA A 78 -10.60 5.87 -7.75
N VAL A 79 -11.32 6.42 -6.76
CA VAL A 79 -12.27 5.65 -5.94
C VAL A 79 -13.43 5.10 -6.76
N ALA A 80 -13.92 5.88 -7.74
CA ALA A 80 -15.06 5.46 -8.59
C ALA A 80 -14.65 4.47 -9.70
N THR A 81 -13.37 4.22 -9.89
CA THR A 81 -12.87 3.31 -10.93
C THR A 81 -12.96 1.87 -10.45
N GLU A 82 -13.53 0.99 -11.28
CA GLU A 82 -13.56 -0.45 -11.07
C GLU A 82 -12.61 -1.17 -12.02
N LEU A 83 -12.16 -2.37 -11.64
CA LEU A 83 -11.48 -3.27 -12.57
C LEU A 83 -12.47 -3.85 -13.58
N ASP A 84 -12.04 -3.99 -14.83
CA ASP A 84 -12.78 -4.79 -15.81
C ASP A 84 -12.89 -6.24 -15.30
N ASP A 85 -14.02 -6.90 -15.54
CA ASP A 85 -14.30 -8.21 -14.95
C ASP A 85 -13.32 -9.30 -15.39
N ASP A 86 -12.74 -9.18 -16.58
CA ASP A 86 -11.75 -10.09 -17.16
C ASP A 86 -10.28 -9.65 -16.94
N TRP A 87 -10.05 -8.58 -16.18
CA TRP A 87 -8.70 -8.02 -16.04
C TRP A 87 -7.71 -8.99 -15.38
N PHE A 88 -8.14 -9.72 -14.35
CA PHE A 88 -7.29 -10.72 -13.70
C PHE A 88 -6.94 -11.87 -14.64
N GLU A 89 -7.92 -12.38 -15.38
CA GLU A 89 -7.73 -13.50 -16.33
C GLU A 89 -6.77 -13.12 -17.47
N LYS A 90 -6.90 -11.90 -18.00
CA LYS A 90 -5.98 -11.34 -19.02
C LYS A 90 -4.54 -11.24 -18.54
N ASN A 91 -4.32 -11.19 -17.24
CA ASN A 91 -3.00 -11.16 -16.62
C ASN A 91 -2.56 -12.51 -16.04
N ASN A 92 -3.22 -13.61 -16.40
CA ASN A 92 -2.95 -14.97 -15.91
C ASN A 92 -3.07 -15.12 -14.39
N ILE A 93 -4.02 -14.41 -13.78
CA ILE A 93 -4.32 -14.45 -12.35
C ILE A 93 -5.69 -15.13 -12.20
N LEU A 94 -5.81 -16.08 -11.28
CA LEU A 94 -7.07 -16.75 -11.02
C LEU A 94 -8.10 -15.75 -10.46
N ALA A 95 -9.11 -15.41 -11.27
CA ALA A 95 -10.12 -14.43 -10.93
C ALA A 95 -11.11 -14.95 -9.90
N LEU A 96 -11.29 -14.20 -8.83
CA LEU A 96 -12.25 -14.48 -7.76
C LEU A 96 -13.02 -13.21 -7.41
N ARG A 97 -14.10 -13.36 -6.66
CA ARG A 97 -14.95 -12.25 -6.21
C ARG A 97 -15.40 -12.47 -4.77
N SER A 98 -15.43 -11.37 -4.01
CA SER A 98 -16.03 -11.38 -2.68
C SER A 98 -17.56 -11.52 -2.75
N ARG A 99 -18.23 -11.52 -1.60
CA ARG A 99 -19.71 -11.54 -1.53
C ARG A 99 -20.36 -10.23 -1.96
N VAL A 100 -19.55 -9.20 -2.20
CA VAL A 100 -20.02 -7.89 -2.64
C VAL A 100 -20.52 -7.96 -4.09
N THR A 101 -21.69 -7.38 -4.35
CA THR A 101 -22.32 -7.39 -5.66
C THR A 101 -21.95 -6.19 -6.53
N ASN A 102 -21.72 -5.02 -5.91
CA ASN A 102 -21.42 -3.78 -6.60
C ASN A 102 -20.57 -2.83 -5.74
N HIS A 103 -20.01 -1.81 -6.38
CA HIS A 103 -19.10 -0.86 -5.73
C HIS A 103 -19.73 -0.10 -4.54
N ARG A 104 -21.01 0.28 -4.62
CA ARG A 104 -21.69 0.96 -3.52
C ARG A 104 -21.78 0.05 -2.28
N GLU A 105 -22.12 -1.20 -2.47
CA GLU A 105 -22.16 -2.20 -1.41
C GLU A 105 -20.77 -2.41 -0.81
N PHE A 106 -19.72 -2.44 -1.65
CA PHE A 106 -18.33 -2.53 -1.19
C PHE A 106 -17.95 -1.42 -0.20
N LEU A 107 -18.41 -0.20 -0.45
CA LEU A 107 -18.13 0.93 0.44
C LEU A 107 -18.93 0.86 1.75
N LEU A 108 -20.17 0.38 1.71
CA LEU A 108 -21.09 0.39 2.85
C LEU A 108 -21.08 -0.88 3.69
N ARG A 109 -20.66 -2.03 3.11
CA ARG A 109 -20.70 -3.35 3.74
C ARG A 109 -19.32 -4.03 3.69
N PRO A 110 -18.35 -3.53 4.49
CA PRO A 110 -17.01 -4.09 4.53
C PRO A 110 -16.96 -5.56 4.97
N ASP A 111 -17.95 -6.02 5.70
CA ASP A 111 -18.11 -7.41 6.12
C ASP A 111 -18.25 -8.37 4.93
N LEU A 112 -18.97 -7.98 3.88
CA LEU A 112 -19.12 -8.78 2.67
C LEU A 112 -17.82 -8.89 1.86
N GLY A 113 -16.97 -7.85 1.89
CA GLY A 113 -15.66 -7.86 1.25
C GLY A 113 -14.60 -8.74 1.94
N ARG A 114 -14.92 -9.28 3.13
CA ARG A 114 -14.04 -10.17 3.91
C ARG A 114 -14.26 -11.66 3.63
N ARG A 115 -15.15 -12.00 2.70
CA ARG A 115 -15.52 -13.38 2.36
C ARG A 115 -15.67 -13.55 0.86
N LEU A 116 -15.25 -14.70 0.35
CA LEU A 116 -15.53 -15.09 -1.01
C LEU A 116 -17.03 -15.43 -1.19
N ASN A 117 -17.56 -15.19 -2.37
CA ASN A 117 -18.82 -15.79 -2.75
C ASN A 117 -18.66 -17.32 -2.98
N SER A 118 -19.75 -18.06 -3.01
CA SER A 118 -19.73 -19.54 -3.10
C SER A 118 -19.09 -20.06 -4.37
N GLU A 119 -19.28 -19.38 -5.48
CA GLU A 119 -18.69 -19.74 -6.76
C GLU A 119 -17.16 -19.61 -6.73
N SER A 120 -16.66 -18.45 -6.32
CA SER A 120 -15.23 -18.19 -6.18
C SER A 120 -14.55 -19.14 -5.19
N LEU A 121 -15.22 -19.48 -4.08
CA LEU A 121 -14.71 -20.46 -3.14
C LEU A 121 -14.56 -21.85 -3.80
N SER A 122 -15.54 -22.26 -4.59
CA SER A 122 -15.48 -23.53 -5.34
C SER A 122 -14.37 -23.51 -6.39
N VAL A 123 -14.21 -22.42 -7.12
CA VAL A 123 -13.12 -22.23 -8.10
C VAL A 123 -11.76 -22.31 -7.43
N LEU A 124 -11.57 -21.63 -6.29
CA LEU A 124 -10.34 -21.66 -5.50
C LEU A 124 -9.99 -23.08 -5.04
N GLN A 125 -10.98 -23.81 -4.50
CA GLN A 125 -10.80 -25.18 -4.04
C GLN A 125 -10.38 -26.16 -5.14
N GLN A 126 -10.85 -25.96 -6.38
CA GLN A 126 -10.59 -26.83 -7.52
C GLN A 126 -9.30 -26.48 -8.26
N LYS A 127 -8.98 -25.19 -8.41
CA LYS A 127 -7.92 -24.74 -9.33
C LYS A 127 -6.63 -24.29 -8.64
N ALA A 128 -6.67 -23.92 -7.36
CA ALA A 128 -5.50 -23.42 -6.69
C ALA A 128 -4.59 -24.53 -6.17
N LYS A 129 -3.28 -24.28 -6.21
CA LYS A 129 -2.28 -25.15 -5.53
C LYS A 129 -2.52 -25.10 -4.03
N LYS A 130 -2.34 -26.23 -3.36
CA LYS A 130 -2.51 -26.38 -1.91
C LYS A 130 -1.21 -26.79 -1.24
N ASN A 131 -1.17 -26.64 0.09
CA ASN A 131 -0.02 -27.00 0.94
C ASN A 131 1.25 -26.25 0.49
N ILE A 132 1.18 -24.96 0.48
CA ILE A 132 2.22 -24.04 -0.02
C ILE A 132 2.74 -23.15 1.10
N ASP A 133 3.93 -22.60 0.92
CA ASP A 133 4.48 -21.66 1.89
C ASP A 133 3.80 -20.30 1.81
N VAL A 134 3.62 -19.75 0.60
CA VAL A 134 3.08 -18.40 0.41
C VAL A 134 1.95 -18.40 -0.60
N GLN A 135 0.78 -17.86 -0.21
CA GLN A 135 -0.34 -17.58 -1.11
C GLN A 135 -0.37 -16.09 -1.47
N PRO A 136 0.02 -15.72 -2.70
CA PRO A 136 -0.10 -14.35 -3.17
C PRO A 136 -1.53 -14.03 -3.62
N ILE A 137 -2.03 -12.87 -3.19
CA ILE A 137 -3.38 -12.39 -3.49
C ILE A 137 -3.27 -10.95 -3.96
N LEU A 138 -3.82 -10.61 -5.12
CA LEU A 138 -3.93 -9.24 -5.62
C LEU A 138 -5.38 -8.80 -5.57
N ALA A 139 -5.66 -7.67 -4.96
CA ALA A 139 -7.02 -7.18 -4.77
C ALA A 139 -7.17 -5.72 -5.21
N ASP A 140 -8.36 -5.38 -5.72
CA ASP A 140 -8.67 -4.01 -6.11
C ASP A 140 -8.71 -3.04 -4.90
N GLY A 141 -9.14 -3.52 -3.74
CA GLY A 141 -9.22 -2.69 -2.54
C GLY A 141 -10.05 -1.43 -2.79
N LEU A 142 -9.51 -0.28 -2.39
CA LEU A 142 -10.12 1.03 -2.60
C LEU A 142 -9.56 1.79 -3.81
N SER A 143 -8.65 1.18 -4.58
CA SER A 143 -8.09 1.77 -5.80
C SER A 143 -7.78 0.72 -6.85
N ALA A 144 -8.71 0.51 -7.77
CA ALA A 144 -8.48 -0.29 -8.97
C ALA A 144 -7.31 0.25 -9.81
N VAL A 145 -7.10 1.58 -9.79
CA VAL A 145 -6.00 2.24 -10.51
C VAL A 145 -4.64 1.79 -9.98
N ALA A 146 -4.48 1.71 -8.65
CA ALA A 146 -3.26 1.22 -8.03
C ALA A 146 -2.98 -0.24 -8.39
N THR A 147 -4.01 -1.07 -8.38
CA THR A 147 -3.93 -2.50 -8.73
C THR A 147 -3.54 -2.70 -10.18
N GLN A 148 -4.13 -1.95 -11.12
CA GLN A 148 -3.79 -1.99 -12.54
C GLN A 148 -2.37 -1.48 -12.85
N GLY A 149 -1.88 -0.53 -12.08
CA GLY A 149 -0.56 0.05 -12.25
C GLY A 149 0.52 -0.74 -11.52
N SER A 150 0.81 -0.32 -10.32
CA SER A 150 1.90 -0.88 -9.49
C SER A 150 1.59 -2.27 -8.94
N GLY A 151 0.30 -2.67 -8.83
CA GLY A 151 -0.09 -3.94 -8.21
C GLY A 151 0.42 -5.17 -8.95
N LEU A 152 0.36 -5.17 -10.29
CA LEU A 152 0.86 -6.28 -11.10
C LEU A 152 2.38 -6.40 -11.02
N VAL A 153 3.08 -5.27 -10.99
CA VAL A 153 4.55 -5.25 -10.82
C VAL A 153 4.93 -5.80 -9.46
N LEU A 154 4.24 -5.35 -8.40
CA LEU A 154 4.45 -5.84 -7.04
C LEU A 154 4.20 -7.34 -6.92
N LEU A 155 3.09 -7.85 -7.46
CA LEU A 155 2.73 -9.27 -7.43
C LEU A 155 3.81 -10.13 -8.09
N ASN A 156 4.19 -9.79 -9.32
CA ASN A 156 5.17 -10.56 -10.09
C ASN A 156 6.55 -10.54 -9.42
N SER A 157 6.97 -9.37 -8.91
CA SER A 157 8.22 -9.24 -8.19
C SER A 157 8.19 -10.02 -6.87
N PHE A 158 7.08 -9.98 -6.13
CA PHE A 158 6.91 -10.72 -4.88
C PHE A 158 7.00 -12.24 -5.08
N ILE A 159 6.32 -12.76 -6.10
CA ILE A 159 6.40 -14.19 -6.45
C ILE A 159 7.85 -14.59 -6.74
N LYS A 160 8.52 -13.82 -7.61
CA LYS A 160 9.93 -14.07 -7.98
C LYS A 160 10.86 -14.05 -6.76
N GLU A 161 10.71 -13.09 -5.86
CA GLU A 161 11.55 -12.99 -4.66
C GLU A 161 11.26 -14.12 -3.67
N CYS A 162 9.99 -14.56 -3.52
CA CYS A 162 9.65 -15.73 -2.71
C CYS A 162 10.29 -17.02 -3.27
N GLU A 163 10.22 -17.23 -4.58
CA GLU A 163 10.84 -18.39 -5.26
C GLU A 163 12.37 -18.36 -5.12
N ALA A 164 12.99 -17.18 -5.22
CA ALA A 164 14.44 -17.00 -5.01
C ALA A 164 14.88 -17.35 -3.60
N LEU A 165 13.99 -17.19 -2.60
CA LEU A 165 14.22 -17.61 -1.21
C LEU A 165 13.89 -19.09 -0.95
N GLY A 166 13.53 -19.84 -2.00
CA GLY A 166 13.20 -21.28 -1.89
C GLY A 166 11.80 -21.55 -1.33
N LEU A 167 10.93 -20.55 -1.27
CA LEU A 167 9.56 -20.72 -0.79
C LEU A 167 8.65 -21.23 -1.90
N SER A 168 7.80 -22.20 -1.60
CA SER A 168 6.77 -22.67 -2.51
C SER A 168 5.62 -21.66 -2.62
N VAL A 169 5.35 -21.19 -3.84
CA VAL A 169 4.34 -20.16 -4.09
C VAL A 169 3.08 -20.79 -4.69
N GLY A 170 1.92 -20.37 -4.19
CA GLY A 170 0.61 -20.76 -4.66
C GLY A 170 0.23 -20.15 -6.01
N THR A 171 -0.88 -20.62 -6.56
CA THR A 171 -1.49 -19.99 -7.73
C THR A 171 -1.84 -18.55 -7.40
N PRO A 172 -1.37 -17.55 -8.16
CA PRO A 172 -1.75 -16.16 -7.92
C PRO A 172 -3.27 -15.99 -8.08
N VAL A 173 -3.92 -15.41 -7.08
CA VAL A 173 -5.36 -15.12 -7.11
C VAL A 173 -5.60 -13.62 -7.14
N GLY A 174 -6.58 -13.21 -7.96
CA GLY A 174 -7.06 -11.84 -8.04
C GLY A 174 -8.48 -11.75 -7.49
N VAL A 175 -8.76 -10.79 -6.61
CA VAL A 175 -10.09 -10.67 -6.01
C VAL A 175 -10.69 -9.30 -6.22
N LYS A 176 -11.89 -9.27 -6.80
CA LYS A 176 -12.69 -8.05 -6.95
C LYS A 176 -13.50 -7.78 -5.68
N PHE A 177 -13.50 -6.53 -5.23
CA PHE A 177 -14.16 -6.03 -4.03
C PHE A 177 -13.67 -6.69 -2.73
N ALA A 178 -12.35 -6.85 -2.60
CA ALA A 178 -11.77 -7.47 -1.42
C ALA A 178 -11.42 -6.48 -0.31
N ARG A 179 -11.53 -6.97 0.93
CA ARG A 179 -10.99 -6.37 2.14
C ARG A 179 -9.88 -7.26 2.69
N VAL A 180 -9.01 -6.70 3.52
CA VAL A 180 -7.80 -7.35 4.05
C VAL A 180 -8.09 -8.77 4.57
N TRP A 181 -9.08 -8.93 5.43
CA TRP A 181 -9.36 -10.22 6.09
C TRP A 181 -9.81 -11.35 5.14
N LEU A 182 -10.00 -11.06 3.85
CA LEU A 182 -10.27 -12.10 2.86
C LEU A 182 -9.07 -13.04 2.68
N GLU A 183 -7.86 -12.57 2.97
CA GLU A 183 -6.64 -13.39 2.90
C GLU A 183 -6.71 -14.61 3.83
N ASP A 184 -7.42 -14.52 4.95
CA ASP A 184 -7.58 -15.62 5.89
C ASP A 184 -8.36 -16.79 5.28
N GLU A 185 -9.51 -16.50 4.65
CA GLU A 185 -10.33 -17.52 4.00
C GLU A 185 -9.61 -18.17 2.82
N ILE A 186 -8.92 -17.36 2.02
CA ILE A 186 -8.14 -17.87 0.88
C ILE A 186 -6.99 -18.74 1.38
N GLY A 187 -6.16 -18.22 2.29
CA GLY A 187 -5.01 -18.92 2.82
C GLY A 187 -5.38 -20.23 3.54
N GLN A 188 -6.45 -20.20 4.34
CA GLN A 188 -7.01 -21.40 4.98
C GLN A 188 -7.47 -22.42 3.96
N THR A 189 -8.17 -22.00 2.90
CA THR A 189 -8.71 -22.91 1.86
C THR A 189 -7.63 -23.64 1.10
N VAL A 190 -6.49 -23.00 0.85
CA VAL A 190 -5.37 -23.60 0.14
C VAL A 190 -4.31 -24.21 1.07
N ASN A 191 -4.52 -24.15 2.38
CA ASN A 191 -3.56 -24.59 3.40
C ASN A 191 -2.18 -23.98 3.20
N ALA A 192 -2.14 -22.64 3.10
CA ALA A 192 -0.91 -21.86 3.01
C ALA A 192 -0.33 -21.60 4.41
N ARG A 193 1.01 -21.57 4.53
CA ARG A 193 1.66 -21.16 5.78
C ARG A 193 1.58 -19.65 6.00
N VAL A 194 1.70 -18.87 4.92
CA VAL A 194 1.54 -17.41 4.92
C VAL A 194 0.60 -17.02 3.80
N ALA A 195 -0.38 -16.17 4.08
CA ALA A 195 -1.13 -15.46 3.05
C ALA A 195 -0.61 -14.03 2.95
N ALA A 196 -0.55 -13.51 1.73
CA ALA A 196 -0.11 -12.14 1.44
C ALA A 196 -1.10 -11.48 0.50
N ILE A 197 -1.85 -10.49 0.99
CA ILE A 197 -2.77 -9.70 0.18
C ILE A 197 -2.16 -8.34 -0.16
N LEU A 198 -2.08 -8.06 -1.45
CA LEU A 198 -1.61 -6.82 -2.05
C LEU A 198 -2.85 -6.07 -2.55
N LEU A 199 -3.17 -4.91 -2.02
CA LEU A 199 -4.42 -4.24 -2.35
C LEU A 199 -4.25 -2.72 -2.53
N GLY A 200 -5.13 -2.15 -3.39
CA GLY A 200 -5.21 -0.72 -3.61
C GLY A 200 -5.66 0.02 -2.36
N GLU A 201 -4.88 1.01 -1.97
CA GLU A 201 -5.17 1.88 -0.83
C GLU A 201 -6.20 2.95 -1.18
N ARG A 202 -6.76 3.57 -0.14
CA ARG A 202 -7.60 4.76 -0.33
C ARG A 202 -6.81 5.86 -1.02
N PRO A 203 -7.26 6.36 -2.19
CA PRO A 203 -6.60 7.45 -2.87
C PRO A 203 -6.50 8.69 -1.99
N GLY A 204 -5.29 9.23 -1.87
CA GLY A 204 -5.00 10.48 -1.20
C GLY A 204 -4.62 11.58 -2.19
N LEU A 205 -4.37 12.79 -1.69
CA LEU A 205 -3.86 13.89 -2.50
C LEU A 205 -2.45 13.52 -3.01
N GLY A 206 -2.30 13.48 -4.33
CA GLY A 206 -1.04 13.11 -4.98
C GLY A 206 -0.63 11.64 -4.88
N THR A 207 -1.43 10.76 -4.27
CA THR A 207 -1.11 9.32 -4.04
C THR A 207 -2.27 8.40 -4.44
N GLY A 208 -2.92 8.68 -5.57
CA GLY A 208 -4.07 7.88 -6.05
C GLY A 208 -3.72 6.44 -6.49
N ASP A 209 -2.45 6.09 -6.54
CA ASP A 209 -1.89 4.83 -7.01
C ASP A 209 -1.14 4.03 -5.92
N GLY A 210 -1.39 4.36 -4.64
CA GLY A 210 -0.76 3.68 -3.52
C GLY A 210 -1.32 2.30 -3.25
N LEU A 211 -0.43 1.36 -2.90
CA LEU A 211 -0.76 0.00 -2.50
C LEU A 211 -0.34 -0.23 -1.05
N SER A 212 -1.02 -1.17 -0.40
CA SER A 212 -0.58 -1.82 0.83
C SER A 212 -0.51 -3.33 0.66
N ALA A 213 0.38 -3.93 1.42
CA ALA A 213 0.50 -5.36 1.55
C ALA A 213 0.27 -5.76 3.01
N TYR A 214 -0.51 -6.81 3.22
CA TYR A 214 -0.72 -7.43 4.52
C TYR A 214 -0.32 -8.88 4.44
N LEU A 215 0.35 -9.37 5.47
CA LEU A 215 0.80 -10.75 5.57
C LEU A 215 0.36 -11.33 6.90
N VAL A 216 -0.10 -12.57 6.86
CA VAL A 216 -0.49 -13.33 8.05
C VAL A 216 0.06 -14.74 7.97
N HIS A 217 0.68 -15.21 9.07
CA HIS A 217 1.05 -16.61 9.27
C HIS A 217 -0.15 -17.38 9.81
N ASP A 218 -0.26 -18.66 9.42
CA ASP A 218 -1.40 -19.52 9.78
C ASP A 218 -2.75 -18.83 9.49
N PRO A 219 -2.99 -18.48 8.20
CA PRO A 219 -4.19 -17.77 7.80
C PRO A 219 -5.43 -18.60 8.10
N LYS A 220 -6.33 -18.05 8.91
CA LYS A 220 -7.59 -18.69 9.26
C LYS A 220 -8.65 -17.68 9.63
N ILE A 221 -9.88 -18.05 9.35
CA ILE A 221 -11.05 -17.26 9.71
C ILE A 221 -11.06 -17.04 11.21
N GLY A 222 -11.10 -15.77 11.63
CA GLY A 222 -11.05 -15.38 13.04
C GLY A 222 -9.76 -14.65 13.44
N ASN A 223 -8.74 -14.63 12.59
CA ASN A 223 -7.58 -13.77 12.80
C ASN A 223 -8.00 -12.30 12.86
N THR A 224 -7.29 -11.54 13.68
CA THR A 224 -7.49 -10.10 13.88
C THR A 224 -6.39 -9.29 13.20
N ASP A 225 -6.49 -7.96 13.24
CA ASP A 225 -5.43 -7.10 12.69
C ASP A 225 -4.11 -7.23 13.47
N GLY A 226 -4.16 -7.60 14.75
CA GLY A 226 -2.98 -7.89 15.57
C GLY A 226 -2.19 -9.13 15.13
N ASN A 227 -2.79 -10.01 14.33
CA ASN A 227 -2.13 -11.20 13.79
C ASN A 227 -1.36 -10.94 12.48
N ARG A 228 -1.45 -9.72 11.91
CA ARG A 228 -0.87 -9.37 10.61
C ARG A 228 0.27 -8.39 10.74
N ASN A 229 1.17 -8.47 9.79
CA ASN A 229 2.14 -7.41 9.54
C ASN A 229 1.78 -6.71 8.23
N MET A 230 2.06 -5.41 8.16
CA MET A 230 1.70 -4.64 6.99
C MET A 230 2.86 -3.78 6.49
N MET A 231 2.83 -3.48 5.20
CA MET A 231 3.63 -2.45 4.57
C MET A 231 2.70 -1.59 3.72
N SER A 232 2.72 -0.29 3.93
CA SER A 232 1.93 0.69 3.16
C SER A 232 2.83 1.59 2.33
N ASN A 233 2.22 2.53 1.63
CA ASN A 233 2.92 3.55 0.82
C ASN A 233 3.77 2.93 -0.30
N ILE A 234 3.27 1.85 -0.92
CA ILE A 234 3.94 1.14 -2.02
C ILE A 234 3.50 1.79 -3.33
N HIS A 235 4.37 2.59 -3.91
CA HIS A 235 4.20 3.26 -5.21
C HIS A 235 5.54 3.88 -5.63
N GLN A 236 5.65 4.36 -6.87
CA GLN A 236 6.92 4.87 -7.41
C GLN A 236 7.56 6.04 -6.64
N ARG A 237 6.75 6.81 -5.89
CA ARG A 237 7.20 7.95 -5.07
C ARG A 237 7.40 7.62 -3.59
N GLY A 238 6.99 6.43 -3.17
CA GLY A 238 7.18 5.89 -1.83
C GLY A 238 8.18 4.73 -1.85
N THR A 239 7.80 3.59 -1.26
CA THR A 239 8.55 2.34 -1.45
C THR A 239 8.20 1.79 -2.82
N THR A 240 9.20 1.63 -3.71
CA THR A 240 8.92 1.07 -5.04
C THR A 240 8.40 -0.36 -4.95
N PRO A 241 7.55 -0.83 -5.90
CA PRO A 241 7.01 -2.18 -5.87
C PRO A 241 8.09 -3.27 -5.78
N GLU A 242 9.22 -3.09 -6.45
CA GLU A 242 10.33 -4.05 -6.45
C GLU A 242 11.03 -4.11 -5.08
N HIS A 243 11.25 -2.96 -4.43
CA HIS A 243 11.81 -2.91 -3.08
C HIS A 243 10.84 -3.47 -2.05
N ALA A 244 9.55 -3.16 -2.18
CA ALA A 244 8.52 -3.72 -1.33
C ALA A 244 8.47 -5.25 -1.46
N ALA A 245 8.52 -5.78 -2.69
CA ALA A 245 8.51 -7.21 -2.97
C ALA A 245 9.62 -7.98 -2.22
N LYS A 246 10.87 -7.48 -2.27
CA LYS A 246 12.00 -8.07 -1.55
C LYS A 246 11.76 -8.13 -0.04
N ARG A 247 11.30 -7.02 0.54
CA ARG A 247 11.03 -6.94 1.97
C ARG A 247 9.88 -7.84 2.39
N LEU A 248 8.82 -7.91 1.60
CA LEU A 248 7.65 -8.75 1.86
C LEU A 248 8.00 -10.23 1.76
N ALA A 249 8.80 -10.64 0.77
CA ALA A 249 9.27 -12.02 0.63
C ALA A 249 10.15 -12.43 1.82
N ARG A 250 11.08 -11.56 2.25
CA ARG A 250 11.89 -11.81 3.45
C ARG A 250 11.04 -11.86 4.71
N LEU A 251 10.06 -10.98 4.84
CA LEU A 251 9.11 -10.99 5.95
C LEU A 251 8.32 -12.32 6.02
N ALA A 252 7.82 -12.80 4.88
CA ALA A 252 7.13 -14.08 4.79
C ALA A 252 8.06 -15.25 5.22
N GLN A 253 9.32 -15.24 4.81
CA GLN A 253 10.30 -16.24 5.22
C GLN A 253 10.52 -16.23 6.74
N VAL A 254 10.65 -15.04 7.36
CA VAL A 254 10.83 -14.89 8.82
C VAL A 254 9.59 -15.37 9.58
N MET A 255 8.39 -15.03 9.10
CA MET A 255 7.14 -15.53 9.67
C MET A 255 7.08 -17.06 9.67
N ILE A 256 7.51 -17.69 8.58
CA ILE A 256 7.57 -19.13 8.45
C ILE A 256 8.61 -19.74 9.41
N GLN A 257 9.77 -19.11 9.56
CA GLN A 257 10.84 -19.57 10.47
C GLN A 257 10.43 -19.46 11.93
N GLN A 258 9.78 -18.37 12.31
CA GLN A 258 9.34 -18.14 13.70
C GLN A 258 7.98 -18.79 14.02
N GLY A 259 7.22 -19.22 13.00
CA GLY A 259 5.88 -19.81 13.16
C GLY A 259 4.84 -18.81 13.68
N THR A 260 5.00 -17.51 13.42
CA THR A 260 4.11 -16.47 13.91
C THR A 260 4.12 -15.23 13.02
N SER A 261 3.15 -14.33 13.25
CA SER A 261 3.07 -13.02 12.61
C SER A 261 2.44 -11.98 13.55
N GLY A 262 2.29 -10.75 13.07
CA GLY A 262 1.69 -9.66 13.82
C GLY A 262 2.54 -9.21 15.00
N VAL A 263 1.88 -8.91 16.12
CA VAL A 263 2.55 -8.39 17.34
C VAL A 263 3.48 -9.39 18.01
N SER A 264 3.34 -10.67 17.70
CA SER A 264 4.19 -11.74 18.25
C SER A 264 5.47 -11.98 17.43
N LEU A 265 5.60 -11.37 16.27
CA LEU A 265 6.76 -11.52 15.40
C LEU A 265 7.93 -10.68 15.92
N ASP A 266 9.05 -11.33 16.21
CA ASP A 266 10.28 -10.65 16.66
C ASP A 266 11.16 -10.27 15.47
N LEU A 267 11.14 -9.00 15.09
CA LEU A 267 11.98 -8.44 14.03
C LEU A 267 13.31 -7.89 14.55
N THR A 268 13.56 -7.87 15.87
CA THR A 268 14.79 -7.30 16.45
C THR A 268 16.03 -8.12 16.13
N LYS A 269 15.86 -9.39 15.86
CA LYS A 269 16.93 -10.33 15.49
C LYS A 269 17.29 -10.29 14.00
N GLU A 270 16.47 -9.60 13.21
CA GLU A 270 16.56 -9.55 11.75
C GLU A 270 17.24 -8.25 11.31
N LYS A 271 18.55 -8.12 11.59
CA LYS A 271 19.33 -6.96 11.12
C LYS A 271 19.19 -6.72 9.62
N ASP A 272 19.07 -7.79 8.85
CA ASP A 272 18.93 -7.75 7.39
C ASP A 272 17.61 -7.11 6.93
N LEU A 273 16.52 -7.22 7.71
CA LEU A 273 15.26 -6.53 7.37
C LEU A 273 15.35 -5.03 7.64
N ALA A 274 16.14 -4.62 8.60
CA ALA A 274 16.43 -3.22 8.88
C ALA A 274 17.41 -2.63 7.85
N GLU A 275 18.46 -3.38 7.49
CA GLU A 275 19.50 -2.94 6.55
C GLU A 275 19.03 -2.97 5.09
N ALA A 276 18.26 -3.97 4.68
CA ALA A 276 17.67 -4.04 3.32
C ALA A 276 16.70 -2.89 3.01
N SER A 277 16.27 -2.15 4.03
CA SER A 277 15.37 -1.00 3.87
C SER A 277 16.09 0.32 3.59
N GLY A 278 17.41 0.38 3.63
CA GLY A 278 18.16 1.65 3.62
C GLY A 278 17.87 2.51 4.85
N TYR A 279 17.08 2.02 5.79
CA TYR A 279 16.87 2.63 7.08
C TYR A 279 18.07 2.31 7.95
N GLN A 280 18.94 3.29 8.18
CA GLN A 280 19.83 3.21 9.34
C GLN A 280 18.92 3.18 10.57
N TYR A 281 18.77 2.00 11.16
CA TYR A 281 18.15 1.86 12.47
C TYR A 281 18.97 2.72 13.43
N ARG A 282 18.46 3.90 13.75
CA ARG A 282 18.93 4.64 14.92
C ARG A 282 18.27 3.97 16.10
N GLU A 283 19.05 3.29 16.92
CA GLU A 283 18.56 2.88 18.24
C GLU A 283 17.76 4.03 18.83
N PRO A 284 16.54 3.78 19.31
CA PRO A 284 15.80 4.83 20.00
C PRO A 284 16.68 5.28 21.14
N GLN A 285 17.21 6.50 21.05
CA GLN A 285 17.89 7.11 22.20
C GLN A 285 16.90 6.98 23.33
N LYS A 286 17.28 6.25 24.37
CA LYS A 286 16.51 6.20 25.62
C LYS A 286 16.41 7.63 26.11
N ARG A 287 15.39 8.35 25.68
CA ARG A 287 15.04 9.65 26.26
C ARG A 287 14.64 9.35 27.70
N ASN A 288 15.53 9.67 28.61
CA ASN A 288 15.25 9.64 30.04
C ASN A 288 14.30 10.81 30.35
N TRP A 289 13.02 10.62 30.06
CA TRP A 289 11.96 11.59 30.34
C TRP A 289 11.96 12.06 31.80
N LEU A 290 12.51 11.27 32.74
CA LEU A 290 12.57 11.57 34.17
C LEU A 290 13.69 12.55 34.53
N VAL A 291 14.68 12.79 33.66
CA VAL A 291 15.82 13.69 33.96
C VAL A 291 15.55 15.08 33.45
N GLU A 292 14.82 15.25 32.34
CA GLU A 292 14.52 16.60 31.82
C GLU A 292 13.50 17.37 32.69
N VAL A 293 12.49 16.70 33.23
CA VAL A 293 11.47 17.32 34.11
C VAL A 293 12.05 17.76 35.46
N HIS A 294 13.15 17.16 35.92
CA HIS A 294 13.75 17.51 37.23
C HIS A 294 14.66 18.72 37.15
N ASN A 295 15.17 19.08 35.97
CA ASN A 295 16.05 20.24 35.82
C ASN A 295 15.26 21.54 35.58
N ASP A 296 14.05 21.47 35.01
CA ASP A 296 13.19 22.65 34.80
C ASP A 296 12.49 23.14 36.10
N ILE A 297 12.43 22.29 37.14
CA ILE A 297 11.81 22.65 38.44
C ILE A 297 12.82 23.34 39.41
N LYS A 298 14.13 23.26 39.11
CA LYS A 298 15.16 23.85 39.96
C LYS A 298 15.67 25.22 39.49
N THR A 299 15.14 25.78 38.42
CA THR A 299 15.55 27.08 37.87
C THR A 299 14.44 28.12 37.81
N ASN A 300 13.35 27.95 38.54
CA ASN A 300 12.36 29.03 38.81
C ASN A 300 12.15 29.21 40.30
#